data_60d72d964849f3a5620c72fc139c2023
#
_entry.id   60d72d964849f3a5620c72fc139c2023
#
_cell.length_a   1.000
_cell.length_b   1.000
_cell.length_c   1.000
_cell.angle_alpha   90.00
_cell.angle_beta   90.00
_cell.angle_gamma   90.00
#
_symmetry.space_group_name_H-M   'P 1'
#
loop_
_entity.id
_entity.type
_entity.pdbx_description
1 polymer ?
#
loop_
_entity_poly.entity_id
_entity_poly.type
_entity_poly.pdbx_seq_one_letter_code
_entity_poly.pdbx_strand_id
1 'polypeptide(L)'
;MTISRRQFVRQATTVAAGLSLAPELFASGGAKKGLEISLAQWSFHKALFAKKFDNLDFPAKAKKDFGIGAVEYVNQFFKDKAKDSAYLKDLLSRAKDNGVKNHLIMIDGEGGLGELDKKVRMQAVENHYKWVDAAKALECATIRVNAHGVGEAAEVHKAAVEGLSSLGEYARKVGINVIVENHGGHSSHGGWISGVMKDIGKKNIGTLPDFGNFCLKRGEGYSCLEEYDRYKGTKEMMPFAKGVSAKAYNFDEQGNCIETDYVKMMQILKAAGFEGYVGIEYEGDGLTEEEGIKKTRDLLLRTAPQVGYAIK
;
A
#
# COMPACT_ATOMS: atom_id res chain seq x y z
N MET A 1 64.24 -31.88 -28.33
CA MET A 1 64.45 -31.89 -26.89
C MET A 1 63.14 -32.07 -26.18
N THR A 2 62.87 -33.24 -25.69
CA THR A 2 61.62 -33.60 -25.00
C THR A 2 61.77 -33.30 -23.50
N ILE A 3 60.97 -32.34 -23.03
CA ILE A 3 60.93 -31.97 -21.58
C ILE A 3 60.21 -33.11 -20.83
N SER A 4 60.88 -33.69 -19.81
CA SER A 4 60.30 -34.77 -19.03
C SER A 4 59.17 -34.27 -18.09
N ARG A 5 58.19 -35.16 -17.83
CA ARG A 5 57.04 -34.85 -16.94
C ARG A 5 57.47 -34.31 -15.52
N ARG A 6 58.68 -34.64 -15.05
CA ARG A 6 59.23 -34.16 -13.77
C ARG A 6 59.69 -32.67 -13.82
N GLN A 7 60.12 -32.16 -15.00
CA GLN A 7 60.51 -30.77 -15.20
C GLN A 7 59.28 -29.87 -15.35
N PHE A 8 58.20 -30.38 -15.94
CA PHE A 8 56.93 -29.67 -16.04
C PHE A 8 56.28 -29.42 -14.68
N VAL A 9 56.32 -30.42 -13.77
CA VAL A 9 55.76 -30.32 -12.42
C VAL A 9 56.59 -29.35 -11.51
N ARG A 10 57.91 -29.24 -11.76
CA ARG A 10 58.77 -28.31 -10.97
C ARG A 10 58.63 -26.82 -11.44
N GLN A 11 58.22 -26.59 -12.67
CA GLN A 11 57.94 -25.21 -13.13
C GLN A 11 56.51 -24.73 -12.78
N ALA A 12 55.59 -25.64 -12.53
CA ALA A 12 54.24 -25.32 -12.08
C ALA A 12 54.12 -24.97 -10.59
N THR A 13 55.17 -25.26 -9.78
CA THR A 13 55.15 -25.04 -8.31
C THR A 13 55.83 -23.76 -7.86
N THR A 14 56.37 -22.97 -8.76
CA THR A 14 57.09 -21.72 -8.42
C THR A 14 56.33 -20.43 -8.82
N VAL A 15 55.14 -20.50 -9.32
CA VAL A 15 54.25 -19.32 -9.66
C VAL A 15 53.06 -19.21 -8.73
N ALA A 16 52.96 -20.09 -7.72
CA ALA A 16 51.81 -20.10 -6.76
C ALA A 16 52.14 -19.43 -5.41
N ALA A 17 53.15 -18.58 -5.33
CA ALA A 17 53.43 -17.83 -4.10
C ALA A 17 53.55 -16.33 -4.46
N GLY A 18 52.45 -15.62 -4.55
CA GLY A 18 52.46 -14.18 -4.75
C GLY A 18 51.20 -13.49 -5.23
N LEU A 19 50.04 -14.08 -5.04
CA LEU A 19 48.78 -13.37 -5.23
C LEU A 19 47.81 -13.86 -4.13
N SER A 20 47.94 -13.28 -2.95
CA SER A 20 46.85 -13.20 -2.00
C SER A 20 45.83 -12.23 -2.60
N LEU A 21 45.03 -12.71 -3.53
CA LEU A 21 43.75 -12.13 -3.87
C LEU A 21 42.88 -12.30 -2.63
N ALA A 22 42.76 -11.22 -1.85
CA ALA A 22 41.62 -11.07 -0.98
C ALA A 22 40.40 -11.48 -1.80
N PRO A 23 39.47 -12.31 -1.28
CA PRO A 23 38.18 -12.42 -1.91
C PRO A 23 37.58 -11.01 -1.83
N GLU A 24 37.64 -10.27 -2.93
CA GLU A 24 36.66 -9.21 -3.11
C GLU A 24 35.32 -9.94 -2.98
N LEU A 25 34.72 -9.75 -1.81
CA LEU A 25 33.30 -9.92 -1.65
C LEU A 25 32.67 -9.01 -2.72
N PHE A 26 32.42 -9.60 -3.90
CA PHE A 26 31.31 -9.16 -4.73
C PHE A 26 30.08 -9.36 -3.86
N ALA A 27 29.85 -8.46 -2.93
CA ALA A 27 28.52 -8.17 -2.47
C ALA A 27 27.78 -7.89 -3.77
N SER A 28 27.06 -8.90 -4.26
CA SER A 28 26.01 -8.70 -5.23
C SER A 28 25.17 -7.60 -4.59
N GLY A 29 25.33 -6.38 -5.09
CA GLY A 29 24.52 -5.26 -4.72
C GLY A 29 23.10 -5.55 -5.24
N GLY A 30 22.42 -6.50 -4.62
CA GLY A 30 20.99 -6.57 -4.67
C GLY A 30 20.53 -5.20 -4.23
N ALA A 31 19.83 -4.48 -5.12
CA ALA A 31 19.26 -3.18 -4.80
C ALA A 31 18.64 -3.31 -3.40
N LYS A 32 19.10 -2.47 -2.46
CA LYS A 32 18.55 -2.49 -1.10
C LYS A 32 17.05 -2.35 -1.27
N LYS A 33 16.35 -3.45 -1.04
CA LYS A 33 14.90 -3.43 -1.00
C LYS A 33 14.54 -2.41 0.06
N GLY A 34 13.62 -1.52 -0.25
CA GLY A 34 13.29 -0.38 0.59
C GLY A 34 11.84 -0.01 0.43
N LEU A 35 11.51 1.15 0.90
CA LEU A 35 10.20 1.74 0.73
C LEU A 35 10.16 2.54 -0.58
N GLU A 36 9.01 2.49 -1.25
CA GLU A 36 8.68 3.34 -2.38
C GLU A 36 7.48 4.21 -2.01
N ILE A 37 7.55 5.51 -2.35
CA ILE A 37 6.43 6.42 -2.08
C ILE A 37 5.41 6.31 -3.22
N SER A 38 4.15 6.11 -2.86
CA SER A 38 2.99 6.30 -3.74
C SER A 38 2.14 7.47 -3.26
N LEU A 39 1.29 8.00 -4.13
CA LEU A 39 0.33 9.05 -3.80
C LEU A 39 -1.09 8.50 -3.90
N ALA A 40 -1.80 8.52 -2.78
CA ALA A 40 -3.23 8.23 -2.73
C ALA A 40 -4.02 9.40 -3.32
N GLN A 41 -4.87 9.11 -4.28
CA GLN A 41 -5.70 10.10 -4.96
C GLN A 41 -6.67 10.80 -4.00
N TRP A 42 -7.01 10.14 -2.89
CA TRP A 42 -7.83 10.75 -1.84
C TRP A 42 -7.20 12.01 -1.25
N SER A 43 -5.87 12.15 -1.28
CA SER A 43 -5.19 13.40 -0.90
C SER A 43 -5.64 14.63 -1.69
N PHE A 44 -6.29 14.44 -2.84
CA PHE A 44 -6.90 15.46 -3.69
C PHE A 44 -8.43 15.44 -3.70
N HIS A 45 -9.06 14.82 -2.70
CA HIS A 45 -10.50 14.61 -2.70
C HIS A 45 -11.31 15.93 -2.84
N LYS A 46 -10.88 17.01 -2.19
CA LYS A 46 -11.54 18.31 -2.29
C LYS A 46 -11.45 18.89 -3.69
N ALA A 47 -10.27 18.86 -4.29
CA ALA A 47 -10.02 19.38 -5.64
C ALA A 47 -10.75 18.54 -6.70
N LEU A 48 -10.75 17.21 -6.57
CA LEU A 48 -11.41 16.29 -7.51
C LEU A 48 -12.94 16.38 -7.42
N PHE A 49 -13.52 16.41 -6.22
CA PHE A 49 -14.96 16.65 -6.06
C PHE A 49 -15.38 18.03 -6.57
N ALA A 50 -14.54 19.03 -6.39
CA ALA A 50 -14.74 20.38 -6.95
C ALA A 50 -14.41 20.49 -8.45
N LYS A 51 -14.01 19.38 -9.11
CA LYS A 51 -13.64 19.32 -10.54
C LYS A 51 -12.57 20.35 -10.94
N LYS A 52 -11.62 20.64 -10.04
CA LYS A 52 -10.50 21.54 -10.30
C LYS A 52 -9.46 20.96 -11.27
N PHE A 53 -9.39 19.63 -11.37
CA PHE A 53 -8.65 18.89 -12.40
C PHE A 53 -9.33 17.56 -12.70
N ASP A 54 -8.98 16.94 -13.83
CA ASP A 54 -9.56 15.68 -14.27
C ASP A 54 -8.81 14.48 -13.68
N ASN A 55 -9.53 13.39 -13.40
CA ASN A 55 -8.93 12.13 -12.95
C ASN A 55 -7.82 11.62 -13.88
N LEU A 56 -7.96 11.83 -15.19
CA LEU A 56 -6.95 11.44 -16.19
C LEU A 56 -5.62 12.19 -16.03
N ASP A 57 -5.61 13.36 -15.40
CA ASP A 57 -4.41 14.16 -15.19
C ASP A 57 -3.67 13.81 -13.88
N PHE A 58 -4.26 12.97 -13.03
CA PHE A 58 -3.70 12.64 -11.72
C PHE A 58 -2.29 12.01 -11.80
N PRO A 59 -1.97 11.04 -12.68
CA PRO A 59 -0.62 10.52 -12.80
C PRO A 59 0.42 11.59 -13.15
N ALA A 60 0.08 12.46 -14.11
CA ALA A 60 0.95 13.55 -14.51
C ALA A 60 1.19 14.55 -13.37
N LYS A 61 0.13 14.90 -12.60
CA LYS A 61 0.21 15.78 -11.43
C LYS A 61 1.08 15.16 -10.33
N ALA A 62 0.91 13.88 -10.01
CA ALA A 62 1.74 13.16 -9.04
C ALA A 62 3.23 13.25 -9.38
N LYS A 63 3.56 13.05 -10.66
CA LYS A 63 4.96 13.10 -11.13
C LYS A 63 5.52 14.49 -11.19
N LYS A 64 4.81 15.43 -11.81
CA LYS A 64 5.32 16.78 -12.10
C LYS A 64 5.41 17.64 -10.84
N ASP A 65 4.39 17.59 -9.96
CA ASP A 65 4.28 18.50 -8.82
C ASP A 65 4.99 17.97 -7.57
N PHE A 66 5.12 16.62 -7.46
CA PHE A 66 5.63 15.97 -6.25
C PHE A 66 6.81 15.03 -6.51
N GLY A 67 7.16 14.72 -7.76
CA GLY A 67 8.22 13.75 -8.08
C GLY A 67 7.85 12.29 -7.80
N ILE A 68 6.58 12.01 -7.48
CA ILE A 68 6.12 10.67 -7.08
C ILE A 68 5.85 9.83 -8.33
N GLY A 69 6.44 8.63 -8.36
CA GLY A 69 6.39 7.71 -9.51
C GLY A 69 5.37 6.58 -9.39
N ALA A 70 4.51 6.58 -8.37
CA ALA A 70 3.43 5.59 -8.20
C ALA A 70 2.16 6.24 -7.67
N VAL A 71 1.00 5.77 -8.11
CA VAL A 71 -0.31 6.33 -7.73
C VAL A 71 -1.29 5.26 -7.30
N GLU A 72 -2.20 5.67 -6.41
CA GLU A 72 -3.28 4.86 -5.86
C GLU A 72 -4.60 5.57 -6.16
N TYR A 73 -5.37 4.99 -7.07
CA TYR A 73 -6.65 5.58 -7.50
C TYR A 73 -7.76 5.37 -6.48
N VAL A 74 -8.79 6.21 -6.55
CA VAL A 74 -10.05 6.02 -5.81
C VAL A 74 -11.19 5.91 -6.81
N ASN A 75 -11.96 4.84 -6.72
CA ASN A 75 -13.02 4.50 -7.66
C ASN A 75 -14.09 5.59 -7.81
N GLN A 76 -14.32 6.38 -6.76
CA GLN A 76 -15.31 7.45 -6.76
C GLN A 76 -15.05 8.53 -7.81
N PHE A 77 -13.79 8.76 -8.18
CA PHE A 77 -13.42 9.83 -9.15
C PHE A 77 -13.55 9.37 -10.61
N PHE A 78 -13.82 8.08 -10.85
CA PHE A 78 -14.12 7.56 -12.20
C PHE A 78 -15.17 6.41 -12.14
N LYS A 79 -16.19 6.62 -11.29
CA LYS A 79 -17.20 5.63 -10.91
C LYS A 79 -17.87 4.94 -12.10
N ASP A 80 -18.22 5.69 -13.14
CA ASP A 80 -18.93 5.19 -14.31
C ASP A 80 -17.96 4.60 -15.37
N LYS A 81 -16.67 4.58 -15.09
CA LYS A 81 -15.60 4.21 -16.03
C LYS A 81 -14.99 2.82 -15.79
N ALA A 82 -15.41 2.09 -14.77
CA ALA A 82 -14.85 0.78 -14.45
C ALA A 82 -14.86 -0.22 -15.62
N LYS A 83 -15.84 -0.09 -16.53
CA LYS A 83 -16.00 -0.95 -17.74
C LYS A 83 -15.73 -0.20 -19.05
N ASP A 84 -15.34 1.06 -19.01
CA ASP A 84 -15.01 1.87 -20.19
C ASP A 84 -13.55 1.59 -20.61
N SER A 85 -13.38 0.66 -21.52
CA SER A 85 -12.05 0.22 -21.98
C SER A 85 -11.25 1.34 -22.65
N ALA A 86 -11.89 2.29 -23.32
CA ALA A 86 -11.20 3.43 -23.94
C ALA A 86 -10.67 4.39 -22.89
N TYR A 87 -11.47 4.69 -21.87
CA TYR A 87 -11.06 5.52 -20.74
C TYR A 87 -9.90 4.87 -19.94
N LEU A 88 -10.02 3.58 -19.61
CA LEU A 88 -8.96 2.87 -18.87
C LEU A 88 -7.65 2.80 -19.67
N LYS A 89 -7.74 2.64 -20.98
CA LYS A 89 -6.57 2.67 -21.86
C LYS A 89 -5.91 4.06 -21.90
N ASP A 90 -6.71 5.14 -21.96
CA ASP A 90 -6.19 6.53 -21.92
C ASP A 90 -5.50 6.80 -20.58
N LEU A 91 -6.13 6.44 -19.46
CA LEU A 91 -5.54 6.60 -18.12
C LEU A 91 -4.22 5.84 -17.98
N LEU A 92 -4.16 4.59 -18.47
CA LEU A 92 -2.94 3.78 -18.47
C LEU A 92 -1.84 4.41 -19.34
N SER A 93 -2.19 4.91 -20.54
CA SER A 93 -1.23 5.58 -21.43
C SER A 93 -0.62 6.81 -20.77
N ARG A 94 -1.47 7.68 -20.18
CA ARG A 94 -1.01 8.88 -19.46
C ARG A 94 -0.11 8.57 -18.29
N ALA A 95 -0.39 7.50 -17.53
CA ALA A 95 0.50 7.05 -16.47
C ALA A 95 1.87 6.62 -17.04
N LYS A 96 1.90 5.80 -18.09
CA LYS A 96 3.12 5.35 -18.76
C LYS A 96 3.92 6.49 -19.36
N ASP A 97 3.27 7.43 -20.05
CA ASP A 97 3.91 8.59 -20.69
C ASP A 97 4.58 9.52 -19.68
N ASN A 98 4.11 9.52 -18.41
CA ASN A 98 4.73 10.25 -17.31
C ASN A 98 5.69 9.40 -16.46
N GLY A 99 5.93 8.14 -16.81
CA GLY A 99 6.77 7.22 -16.04
C GLY A 99 6.20 6.93 -14.65
N VAL A 100 4.87 6.85 -14.54
CA VAL A 100 4.13 6.61 -13.29
C VAL A 100 3.55 5.20 -13.31
N LYS A 101 3.76 4.47 -12.22
CA LYS A 101 3.17 3.15 -12.00
C LYS A 101 1.80 3.29 -11.36
N ASN A 102 0.82 2.61 -11.92
CA ASN A 102 -0.47 2.41 -11.26
C ASN A 102 -0.31 1.31 -10.21
N HIS A 103 -0.47 1.64 -8.93
CA HIS A 103 -0.23 0.69 -7.84
C HIS A 103 -1.49 -0.07 -7.44
N LEU A 104 -2.55 0.64 -7.09
CA LEU A 104 -3.82 0.06 -6.68
C LEU A 104 -5.03 0.96 -7.01
N ILE A 105 -6.23 0.39 -6.88
CA ILE A 105 -7.49 1.13 -6.84
C ILE A 105 -8.12 0.92 -5.45
N MET A 106 -8.42 2.01 -4.76
CA MET A 106 -9.23 2.03 -3.54
C MET A 106 -10.70 1.98 -3.94
N ILE A 107 -11.45 1.05 -3.35
CA ILE A 107 -12.84 0.80 -3.71
C ILE A 107 -13.75 1.10 -2.52
N ASP A 108 -14.61 2.09 -2.70
CA ASP A 108 -15.63 2.51 -1.74
C ASP A 108 -17.01 2.48 -2.38
N GLY A 109 -18.06 2.32 -1.56
CA GLY A 109 -19.45 2.43 -1.98
C GLY A 109 -20.00 1.25 -2.78
N GLU A 110 -19.31 0.11 -2.81
CA GLU A 110 -19.75 -1.11 -3.53
C GLU A 110 -20.46 -2.15 -2.63
N GLY A 111 -20.75 -1.77 -1.37
CA GLY A 111 -21.39 -2.62 -0.36
C GLY A 111 -20.40 -3.23 0.63
N GLY A 112 -20.91 -3.77 1.72
CA GLY A 112 -20.13 -4.34 2.82
C GLY A 112 -19.74 -5.80 2.58
N LEU A 113 -18.45 -6.09 2.58
CA LEU A 113 -17.96 -7.48 2.43
C LEU A 113 -18.10 -8.30 3.72
N GLY A 114 -18.47 -7.65 4.84
CA GLY A 114 -18.76 -8.27 6.13
C GLY A 114 -20.26 -8.25 6.52
N GLU A 115 -21.15 -7.96 5.57
CA GLU A 115 -22.60 -7.97 5.84
C GLU A 115 -23.10 -9.33 6.31
N LEU A 116 -23.97 -9.35 7.34
CA LEU A 116 -24.46 -10.60 7.92
C LEU A 116 -25.41 -11.33 6.97
N ASP A 117 -26.26 -10.58 6.23
CA ASP A 117 -27.08 -11.17 5.18
C ASP A 117 -26.19 -11.65 4.03
N LYS A 118 -26.23 -12.96 3.79
CA LYS A 118 -25.41 -13.60 2.76
C LYS A 118 -25.70 -13.07 1.35
N LYS A 119 -26.96 -12.77 1.03
CA LYS A 119 -27.35 -12.28 -0.30
C LYS A 119 -26.79 -10.88 -0.53
N VAL A 120 -26.91 -10.00 0.48
CA VAL A 120 -26.36 -8.63 0.43
C VAL A 120 -24.84 -8.68 0.32
N ARG A 121 -24.18 -9.50 1.13
CA ARG A 121 -22.73 -9.72 1.09
C ARG A 121 -22.23 -10.20 -0.27
N MET A 122 -22.90 -11.21 -0.86
CA MET A 122 -22.48 -11.73 -2.17
C MET A 122 -22.76 -10.74 -3.30
N GLN A 123 -23.81 -9.93 -3.20
CA GLN A 123 -24.01 -8.82 -4.14
C GLN A 123 -22.87 -7.78 -4.04
N ALA A 124 -22.42 -7.46 -2.81
CA ALA A 124 -21.25 -6.60 -2.63
C ALA A 124 -19.99 -7.21 -3.27
N VAL A 125 -19.75 -8.51 -3.10
CA VAL A 125 -18.65 -9.21 -3.78
C VAL A 125 -18.73 -9.04 -5.30
N GLU A 126 -19.89 -9.25 -5.91
CA GLU A 126 -20.09 -9.10 -7.36
C GLU A 126 -19.89 -7.65 -7.83
N ASN A 127 -20.33 -6.67 -7.04
CA ASN A 127 -20.13 -5.25 -7.34
C ASN A 127 -18.64 -4.88 -7.44
N HIS A 128 -17.76 -5.57 -6.71
CA HIS A 128 -16.31 -5.34 -6.76
C HIS A 128 -15.65 -5.96 -7.99
N TYR A 129 -16.24 -6.94 -8.69
CA TYR A 129 -15.60 -7.62 -9.82
C TYR A 129 -15.18 -6.65 -10.93
N LYS A 130 -16.01 -5.68 -11.28
CA LYS A 130 -15.69 -4.67 -12.29
C LYS A 130 -14.42 -3.87 -11.96
N TRP A 131 -14.13 -3.69 -10.66
CA TRP A 131 -12.93 -2.97 -10.20
C TRP A 131 -11.70 -3.86 -10.19
N VAL A 132 -11.85 -5.16 -9.94
CA VAL A 132 -10.78 -6.14 -10.15
C VAL A 132 -10.35 -6.13 -11.63
N ASP A 133 -11.33 -6.13 -12.55
CA ASP A 133 -11.08 -6.10 -13.98
C ASP A 133 -10.46 -4.76 -14.42
N ALA A 134 -10.93 -3.64 -13.88
CA ALA A 134 -10.36 -2.31 -14.11
C ALA A 134 -8.91 -2.22 -13.59
N ALA A 135 -8.63 -2.77 -12.40
CA ALA A 135 -7.27 -2.84 -11.85
C ALA A 135 -6.35 -3.64 -12.77
N LYS A 136 -6.84 -4.76 -13.31
CA LYS A 136 -6.09 -5.54 -14.31
C LYS A 136 -5.83 -4.75 -15.58
N ALA A 137 -6.82 -4.02 -16.08
CA ALA A 137 -6.70 -3.19 -17.28
C ALA A 137 -5.71 -2.01 -17.09
N LEU A 138 -5.64 -1.46 -15.86
CA LEU A 138 -4.71 -0.40 -15.48
C LEU A 138 -3.32 -0.91 -15.07
N GLU A 139 -3.06 -2.21 -15.15
CA GLU A 139 -1.82 -2.84 -14.69
C GLU A 139 -1.54 -2.61 -13.20
N CYS A 140 -2.57 -2.36 -12.39
CA CYS A 140 -2.45 -2.37 -10.94
C CYS A 140 -2.18 -3.80 -10.44
N ALA A 141 -1.44 -3.92 -9.35
CA ALA A 141 -1.20 -5.22 -8.71
C ALA A 141 -2.28 -5.57 -7.68
N THR A 142 -3.10 -4.59 -7.25
CA THR A 142 -3.90 -4.67 -6.03
C THR A 142 -5.17 -3.83 -6.13
N ILE A 143 -6.22 -4.27 -5.46
CA ILE A 143 -7.35 -3.42 -5.05
C ILE A 143 -7.40 -3.33 -3.53
N ARG A 144 -7.74 -2.13 -3.00
CA ARG A 144 -8.06 -1.94 -1.58
C ARG A 144 -9.57 -1.93 -1.40
N VAL A 145 -10.05 -2.64 -0.42
CA VAL A 145 -11.46 -2.78 -0.08
C VAL A 145 -11.70 -2.58 1.43
N ASN A 146 -12.96 -2.43 1.80
CA ASN A 146 -13.39 -2.31 3.20
C ASN A 146 -14.07 -3.62 3.65
N ALA A 147 -13.82 -4.02 4.92
CA ALA A 147 -14.46 -5.18 5.53
C ALA A 147 -15.68 -4.75 6.39
N HIS A 148 -16.51 -3.84 5.83
CA HIS A 148 -17.70 -3.36 6.53
C HIS A 148 -18.77 -4.42 6.70
N GLY A 149 -19.42 -4.38 7.85
CA GLY A 149 -20.63 -5.12 8.19
C GLY A 149 -21.22 -4.55 9.49
N VAL A 150 -22.53 -4.72 9.68
CA VAL A 150 -23.25 -4.27 10.86
C VAL A 150 -23.64 -5.49 11.71
N GLY A 151 -23.31 -5.46 13.01
CA GLY A 151 -23.60 -6.54 13.96
C GLY A 151 -22.47 -6.76 14.95
N GLU A 152 -22.57 -7.86 15.69
CA GLU A 152 -21.54 -8.25 16.64
C GLU A 152 -20.21 -8.61 15.97
N ALA A 153 -19.09 -8.19 16.58
CA ALA A 153 -17.77 -8.33 15.99
C ALA A 153 -17.43 -9.75 15.52
N ALA A 154 -17.84 -10.78 16.27
CA ALA A 154 -17.60 -12.18 15.93
C ALA A 154 -18.42 -12.67 14.73
N GLU A 155 -19.63 -12.14 14.54
CA GLU A 155 -20.50 -12.49 13.42
C GLU A 155 -20.02 -11.78 12.14
N VAL A 156 -19.72 -10.48 12.24
CA VAL A 156 -19.15 -9.70 11.13
C VAL A 156 -17.78 -10.27 10.70
N HIS A 157 -16.97 -10.78 11.64
CA HIS A 157 -15.72 -11.47 11.33
C HIS A 157 -15.95 -12.68 10.41
N LYS A 158 -16.88 -13.58 10.76
CA LYS A 158 -17.20 -14.76 9.93
C LYS A 158 -17.71 -14.36 8.55
N ALA A 159 -18.57 -13.34 8.49
CA ALA A 159 -19.10 -12.82 7.25
C ALA A 159 -17.98 -12.20 6.38
N ALA A 160 -17.07 -11.42 6.97
CA ALA A 160 -15.93 -10.82 6.28
C ALA A 160 -14.97 -11.89 5.73
N VAL A 161 -14.72 -12.98 6.47
CA VAL A 161 -13.92 -14.12 5.99
C VAL A 161 -14.56 -14.72 4.73
N GLU A 162 -15.88 -14.92 4.69
CA GLU A 162 -16.57 -15.45 3.51
C GLU A 162 -16.54 -14.46 2.33
N GLY A 163 -16.91 -13.19 2.57
CA GLY A 163 -16.96 -12.17 1.52
C GLY A 163 -15.59 -11.89 0.89
N LEU A 164 -14.57 -11.67 1.71
CA LEU A 164 -13.20 -11.44 1.25
C LEU A 164 -12.60 -12.67 0.56
N SER A 165 -12.90 -13.88 1.06
CA SER A 165 -12.46 -15.12 0.42
C SER A 165 -13.05 -15.29 -0.98
N SER A 166 -14.33 -14.94 -1.14
CA SER A 166 -15.03 -15.03 -2.43
C SER A 166 -14.47 -14.00 -3.43
N LEU A 167 -14.27 -12.75 -2.99
CA LEU A 167 -13.65 -11.72 -3.83
C LEU A 167 -12.21 -12.07 -4.18
N GLY A 168 -11.42 -12.53 -3.21
CA GLY A 168 -10.05 -12.96 -3.42
C GLY A 168 -9.89 -14.12 -4.39
N GLU A 169 -10.87 -15.03 -4.44
CA GLU A 169 -10.89 -16.13 -5.42
C GLU A 169 -11.10 -15.60 -6.85
N TYR A 170 -12.00 -14.62 -7.03
CA TYR A 170 -12.15 -13.94 -8.32
C TYR A 170 -10.87 -13.21 -8.73
N ALA A 171 -10.33 -12.39 -7.84
CA ALA A 171 -9.14 -11.57 -8.09
C ALA A 171 -7.90 -12.43 -8.41
N ARG A 172 -7.75 -13.58 -7.75
CA ARG A 172 -6.65 -14.53 -7.99
C ARG A 172 -6.60 -15.03 -9.43
N LYS A 173 -7.75 -15.23 -10.08
CA LYS A 173 -7.82 -15.72 -11.48
C LYS A 173 -7.17 -14.77 -12.47
N VAL A 174 -7.15 -13.47 -12.16
CA VAL A 174 -6.57 -12.43 -13.01
C VAL A 174 -5.26 -11.85 -12.45
N GLY A 175 -4.77 -12.41 -11.33
CA GLY A 175 -3.48 -12.04 -10.73
C GLY A 175 -3.53 -10.75 -9.90
N ILE A 176 -4.69 -10.36 -9.37
CA ILE A 176 -4.88 -9.17 -8.52
C ILE A 176 -4.92 -9.57 -7.05
N ASN A 177 -4.25 -8.79 -6.19
CA ASN A 177 -4.38 -8.89 -4.75
C ASN A 177 -5.59 -8.10 -4.25
N VAL A 178 -6.16 -8.57 -3.15
CA VAL A 178 -7.21 -7.87 -2.39
C VAL A 178 -6.65 -7.51 -1.02
N ILE A 179 -6.62 -6.23 -0.68
CA ILE A 179 -6.15 -5.78 0.63
C ILE A 179 -7.24 -5.02 1.37
N VAL A 180 -7.26 -5.18 2.68
CA VAL A 180 -8.22 -4.54 3.56
C VAL A 180 -7.56 -3.46 4.37
N GLU A 181 -8.13 -2.25 4.34
CA GLU A 181 -7.72 -1.14 5.16
C GLU A 181 -8.45 -1.17 6.52
N ASN A 182 -7.78 -0.73 7.58
CA ASN A 182 -8.47 -0.32 8.79
C ASN A 182 -9.21 0.99 8.51
N HIS A 183 -10.55 0.92 8.37
CA HIS A 183 -11.37 2.05 7.87
C HIS A 183 -12.72 2.12 8.57
N GLY A 184 -12.70 2.30 9.89
CA GLY A 184 -13.90 2.45 10.72
C GLY A 184 -14.51 1.14 11.22
N GLY A 185 -15.29 1.24 12.30
CA GLY A 185 -15.96 0.11 12.92
C GLY A 185 -15.01 -1.00 13.36
N HIS A 186 -15.42 -2.25 13.17
CA HIS A 186 -14.59 -3.41 13.55
C HIS A 186 -13.24 -3.44 12.84
N SER A 187 -13.13 -2.91 11.62
CA SER A 187 -11.87 -2.89 10.87
C SER A 187 -10.82 -1.93 11.46
N SER A 188 -11.24 -0.94 12.28
CA SER A 188 -10.30 -0.09 13.03
C SER A 188 -9.61 -0.80 14.20
N HIS A 189 -10.00 -2.04 14.52
CA HIS A 189 -9.34 -2.85 15.53
C HIS A 189 -8.32 -3.80 14.86
N GLY A 190 -7.02 -3.51 14.98
CA GLY A 190 -5.95 -4.25 14.30
C GLY A 190 -5.98 -5.76 14.55
N GLY A 191 -6.26 -6.18 15.79
CA GLY A 191 -6.40 -7.59 16.13
C GLY A 191 -7.59 -8.27 15.45
N TRP A 192 -8.70 -7.55 15.24
CA TRP A 192 -9.86 -8.09 14.54
C TRP A 192 -9.54 -8.36 13.07
N ILE A 193 -8.99 -7.36 12.37
CA ILE A 193 -8.60 -7.50 10.95
C ILE A 193 -7.54 -8.61 10.77
N SER A 194 -6.56 -8.68 11.67
CA SER A 194 -5.51 -9.70 11.65
C SER A 194 -6.08 -11.11 11.87
N GLY A 195 -7.10 -11.23 12.70
CA GLY A 195 -7.87 -12.46 12.88
C GLY A 195 -8.57 -12.88 11.59
N VAL A 196 -9.25 -11.96 10.92
CA VAL A 196 -9.88 -12.19 9.60
C VAL A 196 -8.85 -12.69 8.58
N MET A 197 -7.67 -12.06 8.51
CA MET A 197 -6.61 -12.49 7.59
C MET A 197 -6.09 -13.90 7.89
N LYS A 198 -5.93 -14.25 9.18
CA LYS A 198 -5.53 -15.60 9.60
C LYS A 198 -6.53 -16.66 9.17
N ASP A 199 -7.80 -16.39 9.39
CA ASP A 199 -8.87 -17.36 9.05
C ASP A 199 -9.04 -17.52 7.54
N ILE A 200 -8.80 -16.47 6.75
CA ILE A 200 -8.78 -16.55 5.28
C ILE A 200 -7.60 -17.39 4.78
N GLY A 201 -6.40 -17.17 5.30
CA GLY A 201 -5.18 -17.92 4.98
C GLY A 201 -4.72 -17.87 3.50
N LYS A 202 -5.23 -16.93 2.67
CA LYS A 202 -4.92 -16.85 1.23
C LYS A 202 -3.83 -15.83 0.94
N LYS A 203 -2.81 -16.19 0.17
CA LYS A 203 -1.64 -15.35 -0.12
C LYS A 203 -1.96 -14.07 -0.91
N ASN A 204 -3.03 -14.05 -1.71
CA ASN A 204 -3.42 -12.87 -2.48
C ASN A 204 -4.36 -11.94 -1.70
N ILE A 205 -4.68 -12.24 -0.46
CA ILE A 205 -5.46 -11.39 0.44
C ILE A 205 -4.52 -10.87 1.53
N GLY A 206 -4.65 -9.61 1.92
CA GLY A 206 -3.80 -9.00 2.93
C GLY A 206 -4.39 -7.71 3.49
N THR A 207 -3.54 -6.89 4.08
CA THR A 207 -3.92 -5.62 4.71
C THR A 207 -3.24 -4.43 4.06
N LEU A 208 -3.86 -3.26 4.21
CA LEU A 208 -3.29 -1.93 4.02
C LEU A 208 -3.38 -1.22 5.38
N PRO A 209 -2.38 -1.35 6.28
CA PRO A 209 -2.37 -0.57 7.51
C PRO A 209 -2.36 0.93 7.21
N ASP A 210 -3.41 1.64 7.60
CA ASP A 210 -3.49 3.10 7.59
C ASP A 210 -3.09 3.65 8.96
N PHE A 211 -2.26 4.70 9.01
CA PHE A 211 -1.71 5.24 10.24
C PHE A 211 -2.70 6.04 11.09
N GLY A 212 -3.86 6.43 10.52
CA GLY A 212 -4.83 7.29 11.18
C GLY A 212 -6.19 6.66 11.47
N ASN A 213 -6.58 5.60 10.78
CA ASN A 213 -7.94 5.06 10.79
C ASN A 213 -8.20 4.05 11.94
N PHE A 214 -7.86 4.43 13.18
CA PHE A 214 -8.03 3.57 14.37
C PHE A 214 -9.21 3.94 15.27
N CYS A 215 -10.15 4.75 14.78
CA CYS A 215 -11.33 5.13 15.54
C CYS A 215 -12.37 4.00 15.54
N LEU A 216 -12.61 3.42 16.73
CA LEU A 216 -13.58 2.35 16.94
C LEU A 216 -15.00 2.91 17.08
N LYS A 217 -15.16 4.07 17.71
CA LYS A 217 -16.46 4.71 17.96
C LYS A 217 -16.40 6.18 17.63
N ARG A 218 -17.20 6.60 16.67
CA ARG A 218 -17.33 8.00 16.28
C ARG A 218 -18.45 8.69 17.09
N GLY A 219 -18.22 9.94 17.43
CA GLY A 219 -19.18 10.86 18.03
C GLY A 219 -19.69 11.88 17.03
N GLU A 220 -20.32 12.94 17.57
CA GLU A 220 -20.78 14.07 16.77
C GLU A 220 -19.61 14.79 16.08
N GLY A 221 -19.86 15.30 14.87
CA GLY A 221 -18.85 16.03 14.09
C GLY A 221 -17.63 15.18 13.71
N TYR A 222 -17.80 13.87 13.55
CA TYR A 222 -16.73 12.92 13.25
C TYR A 222 -15.62 12.81 14.31
N SER A 223 -15.83 13.34 15.53
CA SER A 223 -14.92 13.15 16.65
C SER A 223 -14.72 11.66 16.95
N CYS A 224 -13.54 11.27 17.42
CA CYS A 224 -13.30 9.91 17.87
C CYS A 224 -13.51 9.81 19.39
N LEU A 225 -14.48 9.00 19.81
CA LEU A 225 -14.80 8.75 21.22
C LEU A 225 -14.00 7.59 21.81
N GLU A 226 -13.60 6.64 20.98
CA GLU A 226 -12.82 5.48 21.36
C GLU A 226 -11.84 5.14 20.23
N GLU A 227 -10.55 5.19 20.54
CA GLU A 227 -9.48 4.89 19.58
C GLU A 227 -8.74 3.61 19.97
N TYR A 228 -8.47 2.75 19.01
CA TYR A 228 -7.54 1.64 19.19
C TYR A 228 -6.12 2.17 19.09
N ASP A 229 -5.20 1.65 19.91
CA ASP A 229 -3.79 2.05 19.82
C ASP A 229 -3.26 1.81 18.40
N ARG A 230 -2.98 2.89 17.68
CA ARG A 230 -2.57 2.88 16.26
C ARG A 230 -1.25 2.14 16.03
N TYR A 231 -0.33 2.18 16.97
CA TYR A 231 0.96 1.49 16.87
C TYR A 231 0.80 -0.01 17.09
N LYS A 232 -0.03 -0.39 18.06
CA LYS A 232 -0.39 -1.78 18.29
C LYS A 232 -1.15 -2.33 17.08
N GLY A 233 -2.16 -1.62 16.61
CA GLY A 233 -2.97 -2.03 15.46
C GLY A 233 -2.16 -2.17 14.18
N THR A 234 -1.31 -1.19 13.87
CA THR A 234 -0.38 -1.30 12.74
C THR A 234 0.51 -2.53 12.89
N LYS A 235 1.15 -2.74 14.04
CA LYS A 235 2.00 -3.91 14.30
C LYS A 235 1.26 -5.24 14.10
N GLU A 236 0.01 -5.33 14.53
CA GLU A 236 -0.82 -6.53 14.37
C GLU A 236 -1.15 -6.82 12.90
N MET A 237 -1.34 -5.78 12.09
CA MET A 237 -1.69 -5.90 10.66
C MET A 237 -0.48 -6.17 9.76
N MET A 238 0.74 -5.76 10.18
CA MET A 238 1.96 -5.85 9.36
C MET A 238 2.27 -7.24 8.81
N PRO A 239 2.04 -8.38 9.51
CA PRO A 239 2.30 -9.71 8.95
C PRO A 239 1.53 -10.02 7.66
N PHE A 240 0.46 -9.28 7.38
CA PHE A 240 -0.39 -9.43 6.20
C PHE A 240 -0.29 -8.25 5.22
N ALA A 241 0.51 -7.23 5.55
CA ALA A 241 0.58 -5.99 4.78
C ALA A 241 1.15 -6.21 3.38
N LYS A 242 0.49 -5.59 2.38
CA LYS A 242 0.93 -5.53 0.98
C LYS A 242 1.09 -4.09 0.47
N GLY A 243 0.78 -3.14 1.29
CA GLY A 243 0.94 -1.70 1.17
C GLY A 243 0.71 -1.08 2.53
N VAL A 244 0.98 0.21 2.67
CA VAL A 244 0.76 0.98 3.89
C VAL A 244 0.25 2.36 3.49
N SER A 245 -0.74 2.89 4.21
CA SER A 245 -1.22 4.27 4.04
C SER A 245 -0.62 5.17 5.11
N ALA A 246 0.20 6.12 4.68
CA ALA A 246 0.79 7.15 5.53
C ALA A 246 -0.18 8.33 5.67
N LYS A 247 -1.27 8.11 6.43
CA LYS A 247 -2.26 9.12 6.75
C LYS A 247 -1.66 10.25 7.58
N ALA A 248 -1.94 11.49 7.17
CA ALA A 248 -1.56 12.68 7.92
C ALA A 248 -2.68 13.74 7.88
N TYR A 249 -2.82 14.48 8.97
CA TYR A 249 -3.80 15.57 9.09
C TYR A 249 -3.11 16.90 9.39
N ASN A 250 -2.48 17.03 10.55
CA ASN A 250 -1.88 18.28 11.01
C ASN A 250 -0.39 18.11 11.26
N PHE A 251 0.34 19.22 11.11
CA PHE A 251 1.80 19.25 11.29
C PHE A 251 2.19 20.32 12.30
N ASP A 252 3.17 20.01 13.14
CA ASP A 252 3.84 20.98 13.99
C ASP A 252 4.78 21.89 13.19
N GLU A 253 5.40 22.86 13.88
CA GLU A 253 6.35 23.80 13.27
C GLU A 253 7.60 23.09 12.69
N GLN A 254 7.96 21.93 13.22
CA GLN A 254 9.07 21.10 12.78
C GLN A 254 8.69 20.18 11.61
N GLY A 255 7.42 20.18 11.20
CA GLY A 255 6.87 19.34 10.14
C GLY A 255 6.67 17.89 10.55
N ASN A 256 6.48 17.59 11.85
CA ASN A 256 6.05 16.27 12.30
C ASN A 256 4.52 16.20 12.26
N CYS A 257 3.97 15.04 11.95
CA CYS A 257 2.54 14.82 12.07
C CYS A 257 2.15 14.83 13.56
N ILE A 258 1.14 15.64 13.92
CA ILE A 258 0.72 15.82 15.32
C ILE A 258 0.08 14.55 15.85
N GLU A 259 -0.76 13.89 15.04
CA GLU A 259 -1.56 12.73 15.47
C GLU A 259 -0.74 11.44 15.52
N THR A 260 0.35 11.37 14.74
CA THR A 260 1.09 10.12 14.55
C THR A 260 2.59 10.35 14.58
N ASP A 261 3.29 9.63 15.46
CA ASP A 261 4.76 9.56 15.45
C ASP A 261 5.22 8.67 14.29
N TYR A 262 5.69 9.29 13.22
CA TYR A 262 6.16 8.60 12.03
C TYR A 262 7.46 7.82 12.24
N VAL A 263 8.33 8.25 13.17
CA VAL A 263 9.53 7.47 13.51
C VAL A 263 9.13 6.13 14.10
N LYS A 264 8.17 6.15 15.04
CA LYS A 264 7.64 4.94 15.67
C LYS A 264 6.92 4.05 14.64
N MET A 265 6.16 4.62 13.70
CA MET A 265 5.57 3.85 12.59
C MET A 265 6.64 3.20 11.71
N MET A 266 7.68 3.95 11.30
CA MET A 266 8.78 3.38 10.52
C MET A 266 9.53 2.26 11.27
N GLN A 267 9.69 2.36 12.60
CA GLN A 267 10.24 1.28 13.41
C GLN A 267 9.39 0.02 13.36
N ILE A 268 8.06 0.16 13.40
CA ILE A 268 7.12 -0.98 13.30
C ILE A 268 7.24 -1.65 11.93
N LEU A 269 7.24 -0.87 10.84
CA LEU A 269 7.42 -1.39 9.49
C LEU A 269 8.76 -2.13 9.36
N LYS A 270 9.83 -1.53 9.90
CA LYS A 270 11.19 -2.11 9.86
C LYS A 270 11.27 -3.42 10.64
N ALA A 271 10.70 -3.47 11.83
CA ALA A 271 10.66 -4.67 12.66
C ALA A 271 9.87 -5.81 12.00
N ALA A 272 8.87 -5.48 11.17
CA ALA A 272 8.11 -6.44 10.38
C ALA A 272 8.83 -6.88 9.08
N GLY A 273 9.96 -6.25 8.74
CA GLY A 273 10.66 -6.51 7.48
C GLY A 273 9.87 -6.08 6.24
N PHE A 274 8.99 -5.08 6.37
CA PHE A 274 8.15 -4.62 5.27
C PHE A 274 8.98 -3.95 4.17
N GLU A 275 8.69 -4.29 2.94
CA GLU A 275 9.25 -3.69 1.73
C GLU A 275 8.10 -3.45 0.74
N GLY A 276 8.03 -2.26 0.17
CA GLY A 276 6.97 -1.94 -0.79
C GLY A 276 6.51 -0.49 -0.71
N TYR A 277 5.24 -0.27 -1.09
CA TYR A 277 4.69 1.07 -1.20
C TYR A 277 4.16 1.59 0.14
N VAL A 278 4.50 2.88 0.39
CA VAL A 278 3.93 3.70 1.45
C VAL A 278 3.18 4.84 0.77
N GLY A 279 1.86 4.76 0.76
CA GLY A 279 0.98 5.72 0.11
C GLY A 279 0.80 6.98 0.95
N ILE A 280 1.10 8.14 0.40
CA ILE A 280 0.77 9.42 1.04
C ILE A 280 -0.74 9.62 0.96
N GLU A 281 -1.37 9.83 2.11
CA GLU A 281 -2.79 10.18 2.20
C GLU A 281 -3.00 11.33 3.18
N TYR A 282 -3.06 12.55 2.64
CA TYR A 282 -3.30 13.75 3.41
C TYR A 282 -4.79 14.08 3.44
N GLU A 283 -5.34 14.28 4.63
CA GLU A 283 -6.76 14.63 4.85
C GLU A 283 -6.94 15.83 5.79
N GLY A 284 -5.90 16.62 6.02
CA GLY A 284 -5.99 17.78 6.91
C GLY A 284 -6.76 18.95 6.28
N ASP A 285 -7.22 19.85 7.17
CA ASP A 285 -7.90 21.09 6.79
C ASP A 285 -7.03 22.34 6.97
N GLY A 286 -5.92 22.22 7.69
CA GLY A 286 -5.03 23.34 8.03
C GLY A 286 -4.12 23.82 6.90
N LEU A 287 -3.93 23.02 5.85
CA LEU A 287 -3.07 23.29 4.70
C LEU A 287 -3.85 23.03 3.40
N THR A 288 -3.33 23.53 2.28
CA THR A 288 -3.79 23.06 0.97
C THR A 288 -3.42 21.58 0.77
N GLU A 289 -4.16 20.89 -0.10
CA GLU A 289 -3.88 19.47 -0.41
C GLU A 289 -2.44 19.29 -0.92
N GLU A 290 -1.96 20.21 -1.78
CA GLU A 290 -0.58 20.19 -2.28
C GLU A 290 0.48 20.39 -1.18
N GLU A 291 0.24 21.30 -0.25
CA GLU A 291 1.16 21.53 0.89
C GLU A 291 1.19 20.34 1.82
N GLY A 292 0.02 19.77 2.14
CA GLY A 292 -0.10 18.58 2.97
C GLY A 292 0.59 17.35 2.38
N ILE A 293 0.42 17.12 1.07
CA ILE A 293 1.12 16.05 0.35
C ILE A 293 2.64 16.24 0.43
N LYS A 294 3.14 17.47 0.18
CA LYS A 294 4.58 17.77 0.26
C LYS A 294 5.13 17.54 1.66
N LYS A 295 4.44 18.02 2.70
CA LYS A 295 4.85 17.80 4.10
C LYS A 295 4.85 16.32 4.48
N THR A 296 3.86 15.55 4.07
CA THR A 296 3.82 14.10 4.33
C THR A 296 4.97 13.39 3.62
N ARG A 297 5.25 13.75 2.35
CA ARG A 297 6.40 13.20 1.61
C ARG A 297 7.71 13.52 2.32
N ASP A 298 7.94 14.78 2.69
CA ASP A 298 9.17 15.23 3.32
C ASP A 298 9.34 14.59 4.71
N LEU A 299 8.24 14.35 5.43
CA LEU A 299 8.24 13.62 6.69
C LEU A 299 8.65 12.14 6.49
N LEU A 300 8.15 11.45 5.48
CA LEU A 300 8.57 10.09 5.12
C LEU A 300 10.05 10.04 4.75
N LEU A 301 10.50 10.95 3.88
CA LEU A 301 11.91 11.03 3.46
C LEU A 301 12.87 11.32 4.62
N ARG A 302 12.40 12.04 5.66
CA ARG A 302 13.18 12.37 6.85
C ARG A 302 13.21 11.23 7.87
N THR A 303 12.09 10.52 8.07
CA THR A 303 11.94 9.55 9.17
C THR A 303 12.38 8.14 8.80
N ALA A 304 12.15 7.68 7.57
CA ALA A 304 12.52 6.34 7.13
C ALA A 304 14.03 6.06 7.24
N PRO A 305 14.94 6.98 6.85
CA PRO A 305 16.38 6.77 7.03
C PRO A 305 16.83 6.67 8.49
N GLN A 306 16.13 7.34 9.44
CA GLN A 306 16.46 7.28 10.86
C GLN A 306 16.38 5.86 11.43
N VAL A 307 15.55 5.00 10.83
CA VAL A 307 15.41 3.60 11.21
C VAL A 307 16.11 2.65 10.23
N GLY A 308 16.93 3.17 9.33
CA GLY A 308 17.72 2.40 8.37
C GLY A 308 16.93 1.88 7.16
N TYR A 309 15.81 2.54 6.78
CA TYR A 309 15.17 2.31 5.49
C TYR A 309 15.80 3.13 4.39
N ALA A 310 16.02 2.51 3.21
CA ALA A 310 16.07 3.23 1.96
C ALA A 310 14.65 3.57 1.53
N ILE A 311 14.39 4.80 1.13
CA ILE A 311 13.08 5.26 0.63
C ILE A 311 13.28 6.15 -0.60
N LYS A 312 12.39 6.03 -1.58
CA LYS A 312 12.41 6.82 -2.81
C LYS A 312 10.99 7.07 -3.34
#